data_3bcb171338919e4c8bb05296fff8d5f8
#
_entry.id   3bcb171338919e4c8bb05296fff8d5f8
#
_cell.length_a   1.000
_cell.length_b   1.000
_cell.length_c   1.000
_cell.angle_alpha   90.00
_cell.angle_beta   90.00
_cell.angle_gamma   90.00
#
_symmetry.space_group_name_H-M   'P 1'
#
loop_
_entity.id
_entity.type
_entity.pdbx_description
1 polymer ?
#
loop_
_entity_poly.entity_id
_entity_poly.type
_entity_poly.pdbx_seq_one_letter_code
_entity_poly.pdbx_strand_id
1 'polypeptide(L)'
;RSAIRELGQLRAKIEGEKIPLAKKVAELERETAGKRRELDRKLRLRDNRDASLIQLKEQVRENESQLDQSLRLLQDYARSWRQSSPPAEQELWKNPIADALKKAGKGRASRLGAYLQITSLSTQAIRQYSGGMIFPGNAIIPPEGSREDGHFLALGPVLFFAGENGTAGFVERTIIGASEAQADLTVESVARIEPSRLLPTPEDTAGLISLSLQADY
;
A
#
# COMPACT_ATOMS: atom_id res chain seq x y z
N ARG A 1 -18.91 37.00 96.15
CA ARG A 1 -17.52 37.25 95.66
C ARG A 1 -16.94 35.99 94.91
N SER A 2 -17.39 34.74 95.18
CA SER A 2 -16.94 33.52 94.47
C SER A 2 -17.43 33.45 93.03
N ALA A 3 -18.69 33.81 92.80
CA ALA A 3 -19.28 33.79 91.46
C ALA A 3 -18.56 34.70 90.40
N ILE A 4 -18.06 35.87 90.89
CA ILE A 4 -17.30 36.77 89.97
C ILE A 4 -15.93 36.19 89.62
N ARG A 5 -15.29 35.47 90.54
CA ARG A 5 -14.03 34.78 90.30
C ARG A 5 -14.21 33.60 89.29
N GLU A 6 -15.25 32.82 89.50
CA GLU A 6 -15.59 31.70 88.62
C GLU A 6 -15.91 32.16 87.20
N LEU A 7 -16.65 33.27 87.06
CA LEU A 7 -16.96 33.88 85.79
C LEU A 7 -15.70 34.44 85.13
N GLY A 8 -14.76 34.99 85.84
CA GLY A 8 -13.45 35.43 85.36
C GLY A 8 -12.58 34.26 84.86
N GLN A 9 -12.54 33.18 85.62
CA GLN A 9 -11.83 31.95 85.26
C GLN A 9 -12.43 31.30 84.00
N LEU A 10 -13.75 31.24 83.90
CA LEU A 10 -14.45 30.68 82.74
C LEU A 10 -14.20 31.51 81.48
N ARG A 11 -14.24 32.85 81.63
CA ARG A 11 -13.90 33.74 80.50
C ARG A 11 -12.46 33.57 80.02
N ALA A 12 -11.50 33.52 80.93
CA ALA A 12 -10.10 33.28 80.60
C ALA A 12 -9.87 31.93 79.94
N LYS A 13 -10.59 30.90 80.39
CA LYS A 13 -10.54 29.56 79.78
C LYS A 13 -11.13 29.56 78.38
N ILE A 14 -12.30 30.20 78.18
CA ILE A 14 -12.93 30.35 76.85
C ILE A 14 -12.03 31.11 75.91
N GLU A 15 -11.43 32.21 76.30
CA GLU A 15 -10.50 32.99 75.49
C GLU A 15 -9.23 32.18 75.14
N GLY A 16 -8.70 31.44 76.14
CA GLY A 16 -7.56 30.54 75.89
C GLY A 16 -7.81 29.42 74.93
N GLU A 17 -9.03 28.91 74.85
CA GLU A 17 -9.41 27.86 73.93
C GLU A 17 -9.88 28.42 72.54
N LYS A 18 -10.51 29.60 72.52
CA LYS A 18 -11.07 30.22 71.31
C LYS A 18 -9.99 30.57 70.25
N ILE A 19 -8.86 31.13 70.70
CA ILE A 19 -7.77 31.55 69.82
C ILE A 19 -7.13 30.36 69.12
N PRO A 20 -6.71 29.27 69.76
CA PRO A 20 -6.11 28.13 69.11
C PRO A 20 -7.12 27.38 68.19
N LEU A 21 -8.39 27.29 68.56
CA LEU A 21 -9.45 26.73 67.71
C LEU A 21 -9.67 27.54 66.46
N ALA A 22 -9.75 28.89 66.60
CA ALA A 22 -9.87 29.78 65.43
C ALA A 22 -8.67 29.65 64.47
N LYS A 23 -7.44 29.52 64.97
CA LYS A 23 -6.25 29.26 64.17
C LYS A 23 -6.35 27.93 63.49
N LYS A 24 -6.78 26.88 64.16
CA LYS A 24 -6.92 25.54 63.61
C LYS A 24 -8.01 25.48 62.53
N VAL A 25 -9.13 26.15 62.65
CA VAL A 25 -10.17 26.30 61.64
C VAL A 25 -9.63 27.02 60.43
N ALA A 26 -8.95 28.17 60.61
CA ALA A 26 -8.36 28.89 59.47
C ALA A 26 -7.28 28.08 58.72
N GLU A 27 -6.51 27.26 59.43
CA GLU A 27 -5.53 26.36 58.81
C GLU A 27 -6.22 25.26 57.99
N LEU A 28 -7.24 24.61 58.57
CA LEU A 28 -8.04 23.59 57.85
C LEU A 28 -8.78 24.16 56.64
N GLU A 29 -9.30 25.38 56.74
CA GLU A 29 -9.92 26.09 55.63
C GLU A 29 -8.92 26.35 54.49
N ARG A 30 -7.70 26.78 54.82
CA ARG A 30 -6.61 26.99 53.84
C ARG A 30 -6.19 25.68 53.18
N GLU A 31 -6.03 24.62 53.97
CA GLU A 31 -5.69 23.29 53.46
C GLU A 31 -6.78 22.76 52.53
N THR A 32 -8.05 22.88 52.94
CA THR A 32 -9.20 22.46 52.14
C THR A 32 -9.29 23.24 50.83
N ALA A 33 -9.09 24.56 50.85
CA ALA A 33 -9.06 25.40 49.69
C ALA A 33 -7.88 25.02 48.75
N GLY A 34 -6.72 24.69 49.33
CA GLY A 34 -5.56 24.19 48.59
C GLY A 34 -5.85 22.86 47.86
N LYS A 35 -6.42 21.90 48.62
CA LYS A 35 -6.79 20.59 48.01
C LYS A 35 -7.88 20.69 46.95
N ARG A 36 -8.86 21.60 47.14
CA ARG A 36 -9.88 21.86 46.08
C ARG A 36 -9.25 22.40 44.82
N ARG A 37 -8.33 23.37 44.92
CA ARG A 37 -7.62 23.91 43.75
C ARG A 37 -6.77 22.83 43.02
N GLU A 38 -6.13 21.97 43.80
CA GLU A 38 -5.35 20.86 43.24
C GLU A 38 -6.25 19.84 42.52
N LEU A 39 -7.38 19.51 43.15
CA LEU A 39 -8.38 18.62 42.51
C LEU A 39 -8.90 19.20 41.21
N ASP A 40 -9.30 20.48 41.20
CA ASP A 40 -9.77 21.16 40.00
C ASP A 40 -8.70 21.16 38.89
N ARG A 41 -7.43 21.38 39.26
CA ARG A 41 -6.31 21.29 38.31
C ARG A 41 -6.16 19.87 37.74
N LYS A 42 -6.24 18.85 38.60
CA LYS A 42 -6.13 17.45 38.15
C LYS A 42 -7.31 17.06 37.27
N LEU A 43 -8.52 17.50 37.57
CA LEU A 43 -9.70 17.26 36.75
C LEU A 43 -9.55 17.88 35.33
N ARG A 44 -9.17 19.16 35.24
CA ARG A 44 -8.92 19.83 33.98
C ARG A 44 -7.84 19.12 33.17
N LEU A 45 -6.78 18.66 33.80
CA LEU A 45 -5.68 17.94 33.15
C LEU A 45 -6.13 16.59 32.64
N ARG A 46 -6.99 15.87 33.36
CA ARG A 46 -7.62 14.63 32.93
C ARG A 46 -8.52 14.88 31.72
N ASP A 47 -9.41 15.87 31.81
CA ASP A 47 -10.37 16.18 30.75
C ASP A 47 -9.64 16.57 29.45
N ASN A 48 -8.55 17.34 29.55
CA ASN A 48 -7.70 17.67 28.38
C ASN A 48 -7.02 16.43 27.79
N ARG A 49 -6.55 15.51 28.64
CA ARG A 49 -5.96 14.24 28.16
C ARG A 49 -6.99 13.34 27.50
N ASP A 50 -8.18 13.26 28.07
CA ASP A 50 -9.27 12.47 27.51
C ASP A 50 -9.70 13.01 26.14
N ALA A 51 -9.82 14.34 26.00
CA ALA A 51 -10.06 14.98 24.70
C ALA A 51 -8.95 14.68 23.67
N SER A 52 -7.68 14.78 24.09
CA SER A 52 -6.54 14.47 23.24
C SER A 52 -6.52 12.99 22.83
N LEU A 53 -6.87 12.07 23.73
CA LEU A 53 -6.97 10.64 23.41
C LEU A 53 -8.07 10.33 22.40
N ILE A 54 -9.23 11.01 22.51
CA ILE A 54 -10.32 10.86 21.54
C ILE A 54 -9.86 11.34 20.17
N GLN A 55 -9.24 12.52 20.12
CA GLN A 55 -8.72 13.06 18.85
C GLN A 55 -7.66 12.15 18.23
N LEU A 56 -6.72 11.64 19.02
CA LEU A 56 -5.69 10.73 18.53
C LEU A 56 -6.28 9.41 18.00
N LYS A 57 -7.27 8.85 18.70
CA LYS A 57 -7.98 7.64 18.24
C LYS A 57 -8.66 7.87 16.90
N GLU A 58 -9.26 9.04 16.70
CA GLU A 58 -9.92 9.37 15.45
C GLU A 58 -8.90 9.51 14.31
N GLN A 59 -7.77 10.19 14.55
CA GLN A 59 -6.68 10.29 13.58
C GLN A 59 -6.11 8.91 13.20
N VAL A 60 -5.96 8.01 14.18
CA VAL A 60 -5.51 6.64 13.89
C VAL A 60 -6.51 5.90 13.01
N ARG A 61 -7.81 5.99 13.30
CA ARG A 61 -8.85 5.37 12.47
C ARG A 61 -8.88 5.92 11.05
N GLU A 62 -8.76 7.22 10.91
CA GLU A 62 -8.70 7.87 9.60
C GLU A 62 -7.49 7.41 8.80
N ASN A 63 -6.30 7.41 9.41
CA ASN A 63 -5.07 6.93 8.77
C ASN A 63 -5.16 5.44 8.38
N GLU A 64 -5.76 4.60 9.23
CA GLU A 64 -6.00 3.19 8.92
C GLU A 64 -6.93 3.03 7.72
N SER A 65 -8.00 3.83 7.64
CA SER A 65 -8.95 3.82 6.52
C SER A 65 -8.28 4.24 5.22
N GLN A 66 -7.47 5.31 5.24
CA GLN A 66 -6.71 5.80 4.08
C GLN A 66 -5.68 4.76 3.62
N LEU A 67 -5.02 4.07 4.55
CA LEU A 67 -4.10 2.99 4.23
C LEU A 67 -4.80 1.81 3.56
N ASP A 68 -5.96 1.39 4.07
CA ASP A 68 -6.75 0.31 3.49
C ASP A 68 -7.27 0.68 2.09
N GLN A 69 -7.67 1.93 1.88
CA GLN A 69 -8.05 2.42 0.55
C GLN A 69 -6.87 2.40 -0.43
N SER A 70 -5.70 2.91 -0.01
CA SER A 70 -4.48 2.89 -0.82
C SER A 70 -4.07 1.46 -1.18
N LEU A 71 -4.19 0.53 -0.24
CA LEU A 71 -3.89 -0.88 -0.47
C LEU A 71 -4.83 -1.48 -1.53
N ARG A 72 -6.13 -1.19 -1.47
CA ARG A 72 -7.09 -1.65 -2.49
C ARG A 72 -6.75 -1.11 -3.88
N LEU A 73 -6.45 0.19 -3.98
CA LEU A 73 -6.07 0.80 -5.25
C LEU A 73 -4.83 0.13 -5.87
N LEU A 74 -3.81 -0.14 -5.05
CA LEU A 74 -2.60 -0.83 -5.51
C LEU A 74 -2.87 -2.29 -5.90
N GLN A 75 -3.78 -2.98 -5.20
CA GLN A 75 -4.21 -4.33 -5.56
C GLN A 75 -4.93 -4.35 -6.91
N ASP A 76 -5.86 -3.42 -7.11
CA ASP A 76 -6.62 -3.31 -8.35
C ASP A 76 -5.70 -2.93 -9.52
N TYR A 77 -4.75 -2.01 -9.28
CA TYR A 77 -3.72 -1.68 -10.25
C TYR A 77 -2.87 -2.90 -10.63
N ALA A 78 -2.37 -3.66 -9.67
CA ALA A 78 -1.55 -4.85 -9.92
C ALA A 78 -2.33 -5.91 -10.69
N ARG A 79 -3.63 -6.07 -10.41
CA ARG A 79 -4.51 -6.97 -11.15
C ARG A 79 -4.71 -6.50 -12.58
N SER A 80 -5.04 -5.23 -12.76
CA SER A 80 -5.24 -4.61 -14.08
C SER A 80 -3.99 -4.71 -14.93
N TRP A 81 -2.81 -4.40 -14.37
CA TRP A 81 -1.55 -4.53 -15.09
C TRP A 81 -1.31 -5.96 -15.58
N ARG A 82 -1.52 -6.97 -14.73
CA ARG A 82 -1.39 -8.38 -15.14
C ARG A 82 -2.35 -8.78 -16.26
N GLN A 83 -3.58 -8.26 -16.23
CA GLN A 83 -4.59 -8.58 -17.22
C GLN A 83 -4.37 -7.86 -18.55
N SER A 84 -3.82 -6.64 -18.50
CA SER A 84 -3.56 -5.83 -19.70
C SER A 84 -2.24 -6.17 -20.39
N SER A 85 -1.30 -6.78 -19.67
CA SER A 85 0.00 -7.17 -20.27
C SER A 85 -0.20 -8.27 -21.30
N PRO A 86 0.53 -8.21 -22.45
CA PRO A 86 0.54 -9.28 -23.43
C PRO A 86 0.99 -10.62 -22.82
N PRO A 87 0.53 -11.77 -23.36
CA PRO A 87 0.84 -13.08 -22.80
C PRO A 87 2.31 -13.38 -22.64
N ALA A 88 3.10 -13.05 -23.68
CA ALA A 88 4.53 -13.25 -23.67
C ALA A 88 5.23 -12.47 -22.55
N GLU A 89 4.74 -11.25 -22.27
CA GLU A 89 5.24 -10.42 -21.16
C GLU A 89 4.78 -10.93 -19.80
N GLN A 90 3.58 -11.52 -19.69
CA GLN A 90 3.09 -12.08 -18.45
C GLN A 90 4.03 -13.14 -17.87
N GLU A 91 4.61 -13.97 -18.72
CA GLU A 91 5.59 -14.99 -18.29
C GLU A 91 6.86 -14.35 -17.73
N LEU A 92 7.37 -13.28 -18.34
CA LEU A 92 8.52 -12.52 -17.85
C LEU A 92 8.32 -11.99 -16.41
N TRP A 93 7.16 -11.41 -16.17
CA TRP A 93 6.87 -10.74 -14.90
C TRP A 93 6.26 -11.66 -13.85
N LYS A 94 5.89 -12.89 -14.19
CA LYS A 94 5.26 -13.88 -13.30
C LYS A 94 6.10 -14.15 -12.06
N ASN A 95 7.38 -14.48 -12.23
CA ASN A 95 8.27 -14.78 -11.12
C ASN A 95 8.56 -13.57 -10.23
N PRO A 96 8.97 -12.39 -10.75
CA PRO A 96 9.16 -11.19 -9.94
C PRO A 96 7.92 -10.77 -9.15
N ILE A 97 6.73 -10.88 -9.73
CA ILE A 97 5.46 -10.59 -9.05
C ILE A 97 5.19 -11.62 -7.94
N ALA A 98 5.38 -12.90 -8.25
CA ALA A 98 5.18 -13.97 -7.26
C ALA A 98 6.13 -13.80 -6.06
N ASP A 99 7.37 -13.44 -6.29
CA ASP A 99 8.35 -13.20 -5.22
C ASP A 99 8.03 -11.96 -4.39
N ALA A 100 7.54 -10.89 -5.00
CA ALA A 100 7.03 -9.73 -4.28
C ALA A 100 5.86 -10.11 -3.37
N LEU A 101 4.92 -10.91 -3.87
CA LEU A 101 3.76 -11.38 -3.10
C LEU A 101 4.13 -12.39 -2.01
N LYS A 102 5.12 -13.26 -2.21
CA LYS A 102 5.63 -14.17 -1.18
C LYS A 102 6.24 -13.41 0.01
N LYS A 103 6.90 -12.28 -0.26
CA LYS A 103 7.44 -11.37 0.77
C LYS A 103 6.36 -10.61 1.53
N ALA A 104 5.15 -10.55 0.98
CA ALA A 104 4.00 -9.94 1.63
C ALA A 104 3.59 -10.75 2.86
N GLY A 105 4.04 -10.35 4.04
CA GLY A 105 3.58 -10.91 5.31
C GLY A 105 2.10 -10.61 5.58
N LYS A 106 1.57 -11.15 6.69
CA LYS A 106 0.17 -10.92 7.10
C LYS A 106 -0.13 -9.46 7.49
N GLY A 107 0.87 -8.65 7.77
CA GLY A 107 0.72 -7.24 8.19
C GLY A 107 0.32 -6.31 7.04
N ARG A 108 -0.45 -5.25 7.36
CA ARG A 108 -0.85 -4.22 6.38
C ARG A 108 0.38 -3.55 5.72
N ALA A 109 1.38 -3.20 6.51
CA ALA A 109 2.61 -2.57 6.02
C ALA A 109 3.39 -3.46 5.05
N SER A 110 3.51 -4.77 5.36
CA SER A 110 4.18 -5.73 4.48
C SER A 110 3.44 -5.90 3.16
N ARG A 111 2.10 -5.94 3.19
CA ARG A 111 1.29 -6.00 1.97
C ARG A 111 1.44 -4.74 1.13
N LEU A 112 1.40 -3.57 1.77
CA LEU A 112 1.63 -2.31 1.07
C LEU A 112 3.00 -2.29 0.39
N GLY A 113 4.06 -2.69 1.08
CA GLY A 113 5.40 -2.80 0.52
C GLY A 113 5.48 -3.73 -0.70
N ALA A 114 4.80 -4.88 -0.65
CA ALA A 114 4.75 -5.81 -1.78
C ALA A 114 4.03 -5.21 -3.01
N TYR A 115 2.90 -4.54 -2.82
CA TYR A 115 2.19 -3.91 -3.93
C TYR A 115 2.92 -2.68 -4.48
N LEU A 116 3.62 -1.91 -3.65
CA LEU A 116 4.51 -0.85 -4.12
C LEU A 116 5.66 -1.42 -4.95
N GLN A 117 6.21 -2.57 -4.56
CA GLN A 117 7.23 -3.27 -5.37
C GLN A 117 6.66 -3.70 -6.72
N ILE A 118 5.42 -4.22 -6.79
CA ILE A 118 4.77 -4.56 -8.07
C ILE A 118 4.56 -3.30 -8.93
N THR A 119 4.17 -2.18 -8.34
CA THR A 119 4.06 -0.91 -9.07
C THR A 119 5.41 -0.45 -9.61
N SER A 120 6.48 -0.63 -8.85
CA SER A 120 7.84 -0.36 -9.33
C SER A 120 8.25 -1.25 -10.49
N LEU A 121 7.91 -2.56 -10.44
CA LEU A 121 8.12 -3.49 -11.56
C LEU A 121 7.36 -3.05 -12.81
N SER A 122 6.09 -2.62 -12.68
CA SER A 122 5.32 -2.12 -13.82
C SER A 122 5.93 -0.86 -14.44
N THR A 123 6.45 0.04 -13.62
CA THR A 123 7.16 1.24 -14.10
C THR A 123 8.45 0.86 -14.82
N GLN A 124 9.18 -0.12 -14.31
CA GLN A 124 10.37 -0.66 -14.97
C GLN A 124 10.01 -1.30 -16.33
N ALA A 125 8.93 -2.07 -16.39
CA ALA A 125 8.41 -2.64 -17.62
C ALA A 125 8.12 -1.55 -18.67
N ILE A 126 7.38 -0.50 -18.29
CA ILE A 126 7.09 0.62 -19.20
C ILE A 126 8.39 1.27 -19.73
N ARG A 127 9.37 1.48 -18.86
CA ARG A 127 10.66 2.05 -19.28
C ARG A 127 11.40 1.14 -20.27
N GLN A 128 11.41 -0.16 -20.02
CA GLN A 128 12.06 -1.14 -20.90
C GLN A 128 11.35 -1.18 -22.26
N TYR A 129 10.02 -1.23 -22.27
CA TYR A 129 9.27 -1.25 -23.54
C TYR A 129 9.38 0.05 -24.33
N SER A 130 9.51 1.18 -23.67
CA SER A 130 9.73 2.47 -24.34
C SER A 130 11.08 2.54 -25.06
N GLY A 131 12.10 1.85 -24.52
CA GLY A 131 13.43 1.76 -25.13
C GLY A 131 13.60 0.61 -26.12
N GLY A 132 12.61 -0.27 -26.22
CA GLY A 132 12.70 -1.53 -26.94
C GLY A 132 13.27 -2.65 -26.05
N MET A 133 12.56 -3.77 -25.97
CA MET A 133 12.96 -4.93 -25.18
C MET A 133 12.87 -6.20 -26.01
N ILE A 134 13.93 -7.01 -25.97
CA ILE A 134 13.96 -8.32 -26.61
C ILE A 134 13.95 -9.39 -25.53
N PHE A 135 13.10 -10.40 -25.70
CA PHE A 135 13.00 -11.53 -24.80
C PHE A 135 12.62 -12.82 -25.53
N PRO A 136 13.11 -14.00 -25.08
CA PRO A 136 12.78 -15.27 -25.69
C PRO A 136 11.36 -15.68 -25.35
N GLY A 137 10.74 -16.44 -26.25
CA GLY A 137 9.41 -17.00 -26.01
C GLY A 137 8.95 -17.81 -27.22
N ASN A 138 7.72 -18.30 -27.17
CA ASN A 138 7.12 -19.03 -28.27
C ASN A 138 5.83 -18.38 -28.77
N ALA A 139 5.55 -18.52 -30.02
CA ALA A 139 4.36 -18.01 -30.66
C ALA A 139 3.66 -19.08 -31.50
N ILE A 140 2.36 -18.90 -31.74
CA ILE A 140 1.59 -19.72 -32.66
C ILE A 140 1.59 -19.07 -34.02
N ILE A 141 1.96 -19.86 -35.03
CA ILE A 141 2.08 -19.42 -36.39
C ILE A 141 0.86 -19.88 -37.21
N PRO A 142 0.10 -18.95 -37.81
CA PRO A 142 -0.96 -19.32 -38.75
C PRO A 142 -0.37 -19.82 -40.08
N PRO A 143 -1.10 -20.62 -40.87
CA PRO A 143 -2.46 -21.13 -40.65
C PRO A 143 -2.49 -22.43 -39.83
N GLU A 144 -1.37 -23.09 -39.63
CA GLU A 144 -1.28 -24.46 -39.11
C GLU A 144 -1.46 -24.51 -37.59
N GLY A 145 -1.31 -23.37 -36.90
CA GLY A 145 -1.38 -23.30 -35.44
C GLY A 145 -0.18 -23.97 -34.75
N SER A 146 0.93 -24.16 -35.49
CA SER A 146 2.17 -24.71 -34.94
C SER A 146 2.81 -23.70 -33.96
N ARG A 147 3.43 -24.23 -32.89
CA ARG A 147 4.16 -23.43 -31.95
C ARG A 147 5.62 -23.37 -32.37
N GLU A 148 6.17 -22.17 -32.48
CA GLU A 148 7.56 -21.93 -32.83
C GLU A 148 8.25 -21.14 -31.71
N ASP A 149 9.45 -21.57 -31.35
CA ASP A 149 10.32 -20.85 -30.44
C ASP A 149 11.06 -19.73 -31.18
N GLY A 150 11.31 -18.63 -30.48
CA GLY A 150 11.98 -17.47 -31.05
C GLY A 150 12.13 -16.32 -30.08
N HIS A 151 12.24 -15.12 -30.64
CA HIS A 151 12.42 -13.90 -29.84
C HIS A 151 11.30 -12.91 -30.15
N PHE A 152 10.81 -12.30 -29.09
CA PHE A 152 9.89 -11.16 -29.15
C PHE A 152 10.67 -9.85 -29.05
N LEU A 153 10.28 -8.86 -29.86
CA LEU A 153 10.71 -7.47 -29.74
C LEU A 153 9.52 -6.62 -29.38
N ALA A 154 9.51 -6.05 -28.18
CA ALA A 154 8.51 -5.09 -27.73
C ALA A 154 8.99 -3.66 -27.95
N LEU A 155 8.25 -2.87 -28.74
CA LEU A 155 8.47 -1.44 -28.99
C LEU A 155 7.22 -0.67 -28.60
N GLY A 156 7.18 -0.18 -27.38
CA GLY A 156 5.97 0.45 -26.85
C GLY A 156 4.79 -0.55 -26.85
N PRO A 157 3.66 -0.20 -27.50
CA PRO A 157 2.49 -1.07 -27.57
C PRO A 157 2.57 -2.17 -28.62
N VAL A 158 3.60 -2.15 -29.46
CA VAL A 158 3.75 -3.08 -30.58
C VAL A 158 4.70 -4.20 -30.22
N LEU A 159 4.29 -5.43 -30.51
CA LEU A 159 5.07 -6.63 -30.28
C LEU A 159 5.34 -7.34 -31.62
N PHE A 160 6.62 -7.58 -31.87
CA PHE A 160 7.09 -8.37 -33.02
C PHE A 160 7.60 -9.72 -32.55
N PHE A 161 7.59 -10.71 -33.44
CA PHE A 161 8.19 -12.00 -33.18
C PHE A 161 9.07 -12.39 -34.37
N ALA A 162 10.22 -12.99 -34.06
CA ALA A 162 11.08 -13.66 -35.01
C ALA A 162 11.34 -15.08 -34.53
N GLY A 163 10.87 -16.05 -35.29
CA GLY A 163 11.04 -17.47 -35.01
C GLY A 163 12.38 -18.00 -35.51
N GLU A 164 12.83 -19.11 -34.92
CA GLU A 164 14.09 -19.77 -35.32
C GLU A 164 14.06 -20.33 -36.78
N ASN A 165 12.87 -20.62 -37.29
CA ASN A 165 12.69 -21.11 -38.65
C ASN A 165 12.53 -19.99 -39.72
N GLY A 166 12.81 -18.74 -39.34
CA GLY A 166 12.73 -17.57 -40.21
C GLY A 166 11.33 -16.97 -40.34
N THR A 167 10.38 -17.38 -39.52
CA THR A 167 9.05 -16.76 -39.45
C THR A 167 9.15 -15.44 -38.66
N ALA A 168 8.59 -14.38 -39.20
CA ALA A 168 8.56 -13.09 -38.51
C ALA A 168 7.25 -12.34 -38.77
N GLY A 169 6.81 -11.55 -37.81
CA GLY A 169 5.58 -10.77 -37.95
C GLY A 169 5.16 -10.03 -36.69
N PHE A 170 4.05 -9.34 -36.81
CA PHE A 170 3.39 -8.73 -35.65
C PHE A 170 2.70 -9.80 -34.80
N VAL A 171 2.73 -9.59 -33.51
CA VAL A 171 2.03 -10.46 -32.57
C VAL A 171 0.67 -9.85 -32.23
N GLU A 172 -0.39 -10.57 -32.60
CA GLU A 172 -1.74 -10.21 -32.17
C GLU A 172 -2.14 -10.99 -30.95
N ARG A 173 -2.82 -10.31 -30.01
CA ARG A 173 -3.35 -10.91 -28.81
C ARG A 173 -4.65 -11.64 -29.12
N THR A 174 -4.61 -12.95 -29.21
CA THR A 174 -5.82 -13.77 -29.35
C THR A 174 -6.15 -14.41 -28.00
N ILE A 175 -7.33 -14.12 -27.47
CA ILE A 175 -7.86 -14.76 -26.28
C ILE A 175 -8.58 -16.03 -26.73
N ILE A 176 -7.98 -17.20 -26.50
CA ILE A 176 -8.60 -18.48 -26.79
C ILE A 176 -9.29 -18.97 -25.52
N GLY A 177 -10.62 -19.03 -25.54
CA GLY A 177 -11.40 -19.71 -24.50
C GLY A 177 -11.88 -18.86 -23.34
N ALA A 178 -12.41 -17.68 -23.61
CA ALA A 178 -13.23 -16.96 -22.62
C ALA A 178 -14.64 -17.58 -22.55
N SER A 179 -14.82 -18.59 -21.73
CA SER A 179 -16.15 -18.90 -21.20
C SER A 179 -16.45 -17.91 -20.07
N GLU A 180 -17.55 -17.18 -20.18
CA GLU A 180 -17.94 -16.07 -19.30
C GLU A 180 -18.21 -16.46 -17.83
N ALA A 181 -17.90 -17.67 -17.39
CA ALA A 181 -18.38 -18.22 -16.13
C ALA A 181 -17.31 -18.59 -15.10
N GLN A 182 -16.03 -18.35 -15.28
CA GLN A 182 -15.04 -18.75 -14.28
C GLN A 182 -13.98 -17.68 -14.04
N ALA A 183 -14.02 -17.12 -12.85
CA ALA A 183 -13.11 -16.08 -12.34
C ALA A 183 -11.70 -16.58 -11.97
N ASP A 184 -11.35 -17.81 -12.24
CA ASP A 184 -9.99 -18.37 -12.12
C ASP A 184 -9.38 -18.52 -13.51
N LEU A 185 -8.85 -17.41 -13.98
CA LEU A 185 -8.23 -17.30 -15.30
C LEU A 185 -6.79 -17.84 -15.27
N THR A 186 -6.64 -19.15 -15.39
CA THR A 186 -5.52 -19.74 -16.11
C THR A 186 -5.84 -19.71 -17.61
N VAL A 187 -5.90 -18.54 -18.17
CA VAL A 187 -5.92 -18.40 -19.62
C VAL A 187 -4.49 -18.59 -20.07
N GLU A 188 -4.20 -19.73 -20.66
CA GLU A 188 -3.06 -19.87 -21.58
C GLU A 188 -3.33 -18.94 -22.76
N SER A 189 -2.91 -17.68 -22.60
CA SER A 189 -3.01 -16.70 -23.64
C SER A 189 -1.88 -16.98 -24.64
N VAL A 190 -2.26 -17.50 -25.76
CA VAL A 190 -1.35 -17.85 -26.84
C VAL A 190 -1.19 -16.64 -27.73
N ALA A 191 0.04 -16.16 -27.90
CA ALA A 191 0.34 -15.14 -28.88
C ALA A 191 0.20 -15.73 -30.27
N ARG A 192 -0.65 -15.15 -31.10
CA ARG A 192 -0.82 -15.54 -32.52
C ARG A 192 -0.09 -14.52 -33.39
N ILE A 193 0.71 -15.00 -34.31
CA ILE A 193 1.35 -14.15 -35.30
C ILE A 193 0.45 -14.11 -36.53
N GLU A 194 0.09 -12.92 -36.97
CA GLU A 194 -0.50 -12.71 -38.28
C GLU A 194 0.55 -12.12 -39.19
N PRO A 195 0.80 -12.75 -40.36
CA PRO A 195 1.68 -12.15 -41.37
C PRO A 195 1.07 -10.81 -41.78
N SER A 196 1.70 -9.72 -41.38
CA SER A 196 1.23 -8.39 -41.71
C SER A 196 1.53 -8.10 -43.18
N ARG A 197 0.50 -7.69 -43.95
CA ARG A 197 0.67 -7.18 -45.30
C ARG A 197 1.42 -5.84 -45.34
N LEU A 198 1.63 -5.21 -44.23
CA LEU A 198 2.29 -3.89 -44.07
C LEU A 198 3.75 -3.99 -43.66
N LEU A 199 4.19 -5.16 -43.22
CA LEU A 199 5.61 -5.36 -42.96
C LEU A 199 6.28 -5.76 -44.28
N PRO A 200 7.47 -5.22 -44.51
CA PRO A 200 8.36 -5.79 -45.54
C PRO A 200 8.58 -7.27 -45.21
N THR A 201 9.34 -7.97 -45.93
CA THR A 201 9.51 -9.43 -45.84
C THR A 201 9.84 -9.91 -44.41
N PRO A 202 9.57 -11.17 -44.04
CA PRO A 202 10.00 -11.75 -42.77
C PRO A 202 11.49 -11.54 -42.46
N GLU A 203 12.32 -11.54 -43.51
CA GLU A 203 13.76 -11.27 -43.41
C GLU A 203 14.07 -9.86 -42.87
N ASP A 204 13.30 -8.86 -43.30
CA ASP A 204 13.49 -7.49 -42.82
C ASP A 204 13.11 -7.35 -41.34
N THR A 205 12.07 -8.05 -40.89
CA THR A 205 11.65 -8.06 -39.48
C THR A 205 12.66 -8.81 -38.63
N ALA A 206 13.16 -9.95 -39.10
CA ALA A 206 14.23 -10.69 -38.44
C ALA A 206 15.53 -9.87 -38.39
N GLY A 207 15.83 -9.13 -39.45
CA GLY A 207 16.97 -8.21 -39.52
C GLY A 207 16.87 -7.07 -38.50
N LEU A 208 15.69 -6.48 -38.33
CA LEU A 208 15.46 -5.44 -37.30
C LEU A 208 15.67 -5.99 -35.89
N ILE A 209 15.19 -7.18 -35.58
CA ILE A 209 15.40 -7.84 -34.30
C ILE A 209 16.88 -8.15 -34.10
N SER A 210 17.54 -8.68 -35.12
CA SER A 210 18.98 -8.97 -35.09
C SER A 210 19.82 -7.74 -34.87
N LEU A 211 19.51 -6.61 -35.49
CA LEU A 211 20.18 -5.33 -35.28
C LEU A 211 19.98 -4.80 -33.86
N SER A 212 18.79 -4.92 -33.31
CA SER A 212 18.53 -4.48 -31.95
C SER A 212 19.18 -5.39 -30.90
N LEU A 213 19.41 -6.68 -31.18
CA LEU A 213 20.19 -7.58 -30.33
C LEU A 213 21.69 -7.24 -30.31
N GLN A 214 22.20 -6.61 -31.36
CA GLN A 214 23.62 -6.19 -31.48
C GLN A 214 23.88 -4.79 -30.91
N ALA A 215 22.83 -4.01 -30.65
CA ALA A 215 22.96 -2.73 -30.01
C ALA A 215 23.27 -2.91 -28.52
N ASP A 216 24.48 -2.57 -28.12
CA ASP A 216 24.84 -2.41 -26.69
C ASP A 216 24.06 -1.22 -26.13
N TYR A 217 23.09 -1.51 -25.26
CA TYR A 217 22.33 -0.50 -24.49
C TYR A 217 22.86 -0.37 -23.08
#